data_418a531250b2e0e2f089c3c4775fc721
#
_entry.id   418a531250b2e0e2f089c3c4775fc721
#
_cell.length_a   1.000
_cell.length_b   1.000
_cell.length_c   1.000
_cell.angle_alpha   90.00
_cell.angle_beta   90.00
_cell.angle_gamma   90.00
#
_symmetry.space_group_name_H-M   'P 1'
#
loop_
_entity.id
_entity.type
_entity.pdbx_description
1 polymer ?
#
loop_
_entity_poly.entity_id
_entity_poly.type
_entity_poly.pdbx_seq_one_letter_code
_entity_poly.pdbx_strand_id
1 'polypeptide(L)'
;MKYRTNKYLTLKGKIEVKLQGSTRDIFFGVISKEDKIDLAICNPPFNASAEEALSGSKRKVKNLTGKKTDSLELNFAGISNELITEGGESMFIKNMIKESVKFSHNFYWFTTLVSKQSNLKAVYNLLDNYSAKEVKTTPMGTGNKSSRIVAWTFLSEEEQAAWRESRWNVAQKLYSD
;
A
#
# COMPACT_ATOMS: atom_id res chain seq x y z
N MET A 1 11.91 16.24 12.97
CA MET A 1 12.37 15.90 11.62
C MET A 1 11.59 16.78 10.63
N LYS A 2 12.23 17.75 9.97
CA LYS A 2 11.53 18.63 9.01
C LYS A 2 11.41 17.88 7.68
N TYR A 3 10.23 17.43 7.34
CA TYR A 3 9.95 16.90 6.02
C TYR A 3 10.13 18.02 4.97
N ARG A 4 11.00 17.79 3.99
CA ARG A 4 11.17 18.69 2.86
C ARG A 4 9.97 18.58 1.91
N THR A 5 8.90 19.30 2.21
CA THR A 5 7.70 19.37 1.36
C THR A 5 7.78 20.40 0.26
N ASN A 6 8.97 21.00 -0.03
CA ASN A 6 8.96 22.26 -0.73
C ASN A 6 9.95 22.39 -1.89
N LYS A 7 9.79 21.56 -2.93
CA LYS A 7 10.42 21.93 -4.21
C LYS A 7 9.43 22.14 -5.36
N TYR A 8 8.13 21.87 -5.14
CA TYR A 8 7.11 22.02 -6.19
C TYR A 8 5.97 22.89 -5.65
N LEU A 9 6.03 24.19 -5.94
CA LEU A 9 4.99 25.18 -5.62
C LEU A 9 3.58 24.76 -6.05
N THR A 10 3.48 23.91 -7.10
CA THR A 10 2.24 23.37 -7.63
C THR A 10 1.56 22.34 -6.72
N LEU A 11 2.26 21.77 -5.73
CA LEU A 11 1.73 20.77 -4.80
C LEU A 11 1.44 21.33 -3.41
N LYS A 12 1.69 22.63 -3.18
CA LYS A 12 1.40 23.27 -1.89
C LYS A 12 -0.09 23.20 -1.60
N GLY A 13 -0.45 22.66 -0.42
CA GLY A 13 -1.84 22.46 0.00
C GLY A 13 -2.55 21.26 -0.65
N LYS A 14 -1.88 20.54 -1.58
CA LYS A 14 -2.43 19.32 -2.21
C LYS A 14 -1.91 18.02 -1.56
N ILE A 15 -0.93 18.12 -0.68
CA ILE A 15 -0.34 16.98 0.04
C ILE A 15 -0.48 17.25 1.53
N GLU A 16 -1.13 16.34 2.23
CA GLU A 16 -1.19 16.26 3.67
C GLU A 16 -0.36 15.07 4.16
N VAL A 17 0.48 15.27 5.16
CA VAL A 17 1.28 14.21 5.77
C VAL A 17 0.75 13.96 7.18
N LYS A 18 0.27 12.74 7.43
CA LYS A 18 -0.20 12.28 8.73
C LYS A 18 0.79 11.25 9.28
N LEU A 19 1.14 11.39 10.55
CA LEU A 19 1.99 10.42 11.25
C LEU A 19 1.11 9.33 11.85
N GLN A 20 1.39 8.08 11.50
CA GLN A 20 0.79 6.94 12.19
C GLN A 20 1.49 6.74 13.55
N GLY A 21 0.73 6.89 14.63
CA GLY A 21 1.24 6.79 16.02
C GLY A 21 1.37 5.34 16.51
N SER A 22 0.72 4.38 15.85
CA SER A 22 0.72 2.97 16.21
C SER A 22 1.34 2.14 15.08
N THR A 23 2.33 1.31 15.42
CA THR A 23 2.95 0.37 14.46
C THR A 23 2.04 -0.80 14.07
N ARG A 24 0.92 -0.98 14.78
CA ARG A 24 -0.04 -2.07 14.55
C ARG A 24 -1.18 -1.66 13.63
N ASP A 25 -1.44 -0.35 13.54
CA ASP A 25 -2.58 0.20 12.82
C ASP A 25 -2.14 0.75 11.46
N ILE A 26 -3.02 0.66 10.47
CA ILE A 26 -2.77 1.15 9.11
C ILE A 26 -3.65 2.36 8.84
N PHE A 27 -4.95 2.24 9.10
CA PHE A 27 -5.95 3.29 8.86
C PHE A 27 -6.43 3.94 10.16
N PHE A 28 -6.47 3.16 11.27
CA PHE A 28 -6.87 3.70 12.57
C PHE A 28 -5.95 4.84 13.00
N GLY A 29 -6.53 5.89 13.57
CA GLY A 29 -5.80 7.07 14.05
C GLY A 29 -5.39 8.07 12.97
N VAL A 30 -5.46 7.71 11.67
CA VAL A 30 -5.12 8.61 10.55
C VAL A 30 -6.30 8.90 9.62
N ILE A 31 -7.28 7.99 9.56
CA ILE A 31 -8.50 8.16 8.75
C ILE A 31 -9.67 8.47 9.68
N SER A 32 -10.39 9.56 9.40
CA SER A 32 -11.61 9.93 10.10
C SER A 32 -12.84 9.30 9.45
N LYS A 33 -13.98 9.32 10.15
CA LYS A 33 -15.25 8.78 9.60
C LYS A 33 -15.76 9.58 8.41
N GLU A 34 -15.43 10.85 8.36
CA GLU A 34 -15.84 11.79 7.33
C GLU A 34 -14.97 11.73 6.08
N ASP A 35 -13.77 11.16 6.20
CA ASP A 35 -12.84 11.05 5.07
C ASP A 35 -13.44 10.19 3.95
N LYS A 36 -13.34 10.70 2.72
CA LYS A 36 -13.70 9.99 1.49
C LYS A 36 -12.51 9.98 0.56
N ILE A 37 -11.96 8.81 0.32
CA ILE A 37 -10.69 8.58 -0.37
C ILE A 37 -10.95 7.71 -1.59
N ASP A 38 -10.60 8.20 -2.76
CA ASP A 38 -10.85 7.47 -4.01
C ASP A 38 -9.95 6.24 -4.14
N LEU A 39 -8.70 6.33 -3.69
CA LEU A 39 -7.73 5.25 -3.83
C LEU A 39 -6.71 5.24 -2.69
N ALA A 40 -6.58 4.11 -2.00
CA ALA A 40 -5.42 3.82 -1.15
C ALA A 40 -4.36 3.09 -1.98
N ILE A 41 -3.11 3.55 -1.89
CA ILE A 41 -1.96 2.87 -2.52
C ILE A 41 -1.01 2.43 -1.42
N CYS A 42 -0.76 1.13 -1.31
CA CYS A 42 0.12 0.56 -0.32
C CYS A 42 1.26 -0.23 -0.96
N ASN A 43 2.48 0.09 -0.54
CA ASN A 43 3.67 -0.72 -0.77
C ASN A 43 4.10 -1.30 0.59
N PRO A 44 3.70 -2.54 0.91
CA PRO A 44 3.89 -3.09 2.25
C PRO A 44 5.37 -3.34 2.56
N PRO A 45 5.76 -3.36 3.84
CA PRO A 45 7.07 -3.84 4.25
C PRO A 45 7.21 -5.33 3.88
N PHE A 46 8.32 -5.69 3.22
CA PHE A 46 8.49 -7.02 2.64
C PHE A 46 9.14 -8.03 3.58
N ASN A 47 9.89 -7.56 4.58
CA ASN A 47 10.74 -8.39 5.43
C ASN A 47 10.10 -8.60 6.80
N ALA A 48 10.22 -9.82 7.33
CA ALA A 48 9.77 -10.15 8.67
C ALA A 48 10.83 -9.79 9.75
N SER A 49 12.10 -9.65 9.35
CA SER A 49 13.19 -9.30 10.26
C SER A 49 14.32 -8.54 9.55
N ALA A 50 15.23 -7.97 10.36
CA ALA A 50 16.43 -7.30 9.86
C ALA A 50 17.36 -8.28 9.13
N GLU A 51 17.45 -9.53 9.60
CA GLU A 51 18.25 -10.58 8.97
C GLU A 51 17.72 -10.93 7.58
N GLU A 52 16.39 -11.00 7.41
CA GLU A 52 15.75 -11.22 6.10
C GLU A 52 16.06 -10.07 5.16
N ALA A 53 15.95 -8.82 5.62
CA ALA A 53 16.30 -7.63 4.85
C ALA A 53 17.77 -7.62 4.40
N LEU A 54 18.70 -7.95 5.32
CA LEU A 54 20.14 -8.07 5.05
C LEU A 54 20.45 -9.18 4.03
N SER A 55 19.85 -10.35 4.19
CA SER A 55 20.06 -11.48 3.29
C SER A 55 19.56 -11.19 1.87
N GLY A 56 18.41 -10.50 1.76
CA GLY A 56 17.85 -10.04 0.49
C GLY A 56 18.76 -9.02 -0.21
N SER A 57 19.32 -8.08 0.53
CA SER A 57 20.26 -7.08 0.02
C SER A 57 21.57 -7.69 -0.43
N LYS A 58 22.17 -8.60 0.37
CA LYS A 58 23.39 -9.34 -0.01
C LYS A 58 23.20 -10.15 -1.29
N ARG A 59 22.04 -10.80 -1.46
CA ARG A 59 21.70 -11.55 -2.68
C ARG A 59 21.59 -10.66 -3.91
N LYS A 60 20.99 -9.46 -3.76
CA LYS A 60 20.89 -8.48 -4.85
C LYS A 60 22.25 -7.98 -5.28
N VAL A 61 23.13 -7.62 -4.35
CA VAL A 61 24.49 -7.14 -4.66
C VAL A 61 25.31 -8.24 -5.31
N LYS A 62 25.26 -9.49 -4.81
CA LYS A 62 25.92 -10.62 -5.45
C LYS A 62 25.46 -10.83 -6.90
N ASN A 63 24.16 -10.72 -7.17
CA ASN A 63 23.62 -10.90 -8.51
C ASN A 63 24.00 -9.75 -9.46
N LEU A 64 24.20 -8.53 -8.95
CA LEU A 64 24.55 -7.36 -9.77
C LEU A 64 26.06 -7.24 -9.98
N THR A 65 26.89 -7.61 -9.01
CA THR A 65 28.35 -7.36 -9.04
C THR A 65 29.18 -8.63 -9.18
N GLY A 66 28.59 -9.82 -9.04
CA GLY A 66 29.30 -11.08 -9.00
C GLY A 66 30.20 -11.29 -7.77
N LYS A 67 30.32 -10.29 -6.88
CA LYS A 67 31.19 -10.33 -5.69
C LYS A 67 30.38 -10.57 -4.42
N LYS A 68 30.93 -11.40 -3.52
CA LYS A 68 30.45 -11.48 -2.13
C LYS A 68 30.93 -10.25 -1.37
N THR A 69 30.01 -9.50 -0.81
CA THR A 69 30.34 -8.35 0.03
C THR A 69 29.95 -8.69 1.47
N ASP A 70 30.94 -8.81 2.36
CA ASP A 70 30.72 -9.15 3.77
C ASP A 70 30.34 -7.92 4.63
N SER A 71 30.61 -6.72 4.15
CA SER A 71 30.26 -5.45 4.80
C SER A 71 29.28 -4.63 3.94
N LEU A 72 28.00 -4.98 4.01
CA LEU A 72 26.94 -4.09 3.58
C LEU A 72 26.43 -3.38 4.83
N GLU A 73 26.98 -2.20 5.10
CA GLU A 73 26.24 -1.20 5.85
C GLU A 73 25.00 -0.87 5.02
N LEU A 74 23.82 -1.15 5.58
CA LEU A 74 22.55 -0.75 4.99
C LEU A 74 22.44 0.78 5.07
N ASN A 75 23.16 1.47 4.20
CA ASN A 75 22.96 2.88 3.90
C ASN A 75 21.68 3.08 3.06
N PHE A 76 20.59 2.42 3.48
CA PHE A 76 19.28 2.90 3.13
C PHE A 76 19.00 4.07 4.05
N ALA A 77 18.90 5.26 3.50
CA ALA A 77 18.47 6.48 4.17
C ALA A 77 17.00 6.40 4.69
N GLY A 78 16.45 5.22 4.80
CA GLY A 78 15.17 4.84 5.41
C GLY A 78 15.45 4.00 6.65
N ILE A 79 14.81 4.36 7.72
CA ILE A 79 14.85 3.67 9.00
C ILE A 79 14.42 2.22 8.76
N SER A 80 15.15 1.26 9.29
CA SER A 80 14.89 -0.18 9.20
C SER A 80 13.43 -0.57 9.52
N ASN A 81 12.73 0.25 10.30
CA ASN A 81 11.33 0.05 10.68
C ASN A 81 10.33 0.16 9.52
N GLU A 82 10.66 0.88 8.44
CA GLU A 82 9.79 0.97 7.26
C GLU A 82 9.83 -0.27 6.36
N LEU A 83 10.88 -1.08 6.52
CA LEU A 83 11.12 -2.26 5.68
C LEU A 83 10.78 -3.57 6.39
N ILE A 84 10.48 -3.52 7.69
CA ILE A 84 10.32 -4.68 8.55
C ILE A 84 8.99 -4.58 9.29
N THR A 85 8.22 -5.66 9.25
CA THR A 85 7.03 -5.84 10.10
C THR A 85 6.97 -7.27 10.58
N GLU A 86 6.47 -7.46 11.80
CA GLU A 86 6.25 -8.80 12.35
C GLU A 86 5.39 -9.63 11.38
N GLY A 87 5.85 -10.81 10.99
CA GLY A 87 5.21 -11.66 10.01
C GLY A 87 5.34 -11.21 8.54
N GLY A 88 6.09 -10.13 8.26
CA GLY A 88 6.41 -9.65 6.90
C GLY A 88 5.18 -9.26 6.07
N GLU A 89 5.37 -9.28 4.74
CA GLU A 89 4.34 -8.90 3.75
C GLU A 89 2.98 -9.58 4.00
N SER A 90 2.98 -10.88 4.29
CA SER A 90 1.75 -11.66 4.44
C SER A 90 0.92 -11.18 5.63
N MET A 91 1.55 -10.93 6.78
CA MET A 91 0.84 -10.47 7.97
C MET A 91 0.38 -9.03 7.81
N PHE A 92 1.22 -8.17 7.22
CA PHE A 92 0.84 -6.79 6.94
C PHE A 92 -0.41 -6.71 6.06
N ILE A 93 -0.42 -7.42 4.92
CA ILE A 93 -1.57 -7.43 4.00
C ILE A 93 -2.82 -7.99 4.70
N LYS A 94 -2.68 -9.06 5.50
CA LYS A 94 -3.78 -9.60 6.29
C LYS A 94 -4.39 -8.57 7.24
N ASN A 95 -3.55 -7.79 7.94
CA ASN A 95 -4.01 -6.73 8.84
C ASN A 95 -4.66 -5.58 8.05
N MET A 96 -4.08 -5.19 6.91
CA MET A 96 -4.65 -4.17 6.04
C MET A 96 -6.06 -4.54 5.56
N ILE A 97 -6.26 -5.80 5.12
CA ILE A 97 -7.59 -6.26 4.70
C ILE A 97 -8.57 -6.24 5.88
N LYS A 98 -8.17 -6.71 7.06
CA LYS A 98 -9.01 -6.68 8.26
C LYS A 98 -9.42 -5.27 8.66
N GLU A 99 -8.48 -4.32 8.65
CA GLU A 99 -8.79 -2.93 8.96
C GLU A 99 -9.67 -2.29 7.89
N SER A 100 -9.42 -2.58 6.60
CA SER A 100 -10.18 -1.99 5.49
C SER A 100 -11.68 -2.26 5.59
N VAL A 101 -12.10 -3.36 6.23
CA VAL A 101 -13.52 -3.64 6.53
C VAL A 101 -14.16 -2.53 7.38
N LYS A 102 -13.40 -1.99 8.35
CA LYS A 102 -13.89 -0.92 9.25
C LYS A 102 -13.99 0.42 8.53
N PHE A 103 -13.27 0.57 7.44
CA PHE A 103 -13.22 1.76 6.59
C PHE A 103 -13.87 1.53 5.21
N SER A 104 -14.74 0.52 5.10
CA SER A 104 -15.35 0.07 3.85
C SER A 104 -16.05 1.16 3.06
N HIS A 105 -16.66 2.14 3.76
CA HIS A 105 -17.36 3.28 3.15
C HIS A 105 -16.50 4.56 3.07
N ASN A 106 -15.24 4.51 3.53
CA ASN A 106 -14.31 5.63 3.44
C ASN A 106 -13.50 5.61 2.15
N PHE A 107 -13.34 4.44 1.53
CA PHE A 107 -12.52 4.25 0.34
C PHE A 107 -13.33 3.69 -0.82
N TYR A 108 -13.06 4.25 -2.01
CA TYR A 108 -13.60 3.65 -3.24
C TYR A 108 -12.81 2.38 -3.61
N TRP A 109 -11.48 2.46 -3.60
CA TRP A 109 -10.58 1.33 -3.77
C TRP A 109 -9.49 1.28 -2.71
N PHE A 110 -9.28 0.10 -2.16
CA PHE A 110 -8.04 -0.25 -1.46
C PHE A 110 -7.12 -0.96 -2.43
N THR A 111 -5.82 -0.65 -2.40
CA THR A 111 -4.83 -1.38 -3.20
C THR A 111 -3.56 -1.67 -2.41
N THR A 112 -2.97 -2.82 -2.68
CA THR A 112 -1.66 -3.18 -2.13
C THR A 112 -0.81 -3.92 -3.14
N LEU A 113 0.49 -3.70 -3.08
CA LEU A 113 1.45 -4.52 -3.80
C LEU A 113 1.57 -5.88 -3.12
N VAL A 114 1.60 -6.95 -3.91
CA VAL A 114 1.88 -8.32 -3.46
C VAL A 114 3.11 -8.81 -4.22
N SER A 115 4.23 -8.98 -3.52
CA SER A 115 5.49 -9.39 -4.14
C SER A 115 5.58 -10.90 -4.30
N LYS A 116 5.07 -11.68 -3.33
CA LYS A 116 5.15 -13.14 -3.32
C LYS A 116 3.85 -13.75 -3.85
N GLN A 117 3.93 -14.52 -4.94
CA GLN A 117 2.76 -15.21 -5.52
C GLN A 117 2.09 -16.16 -4.53
N SER A 118 2.87 -16.77 -3.64
CA SER A 118 2.35 -17.66 -2.59
C SER A 118 1.34 -16.99 -1.65
N ASN A 119 1.39 -15.66 -1.52
CA ASN A 119 0.48 -14.92 -0.64
C ASN A 119 -0.91 -14.71 -1.26
N LEU A 120 -1.06 -14.79 -2.59
CA LEU A 120 -2.30 -14.45 -3.27
C LEU A 120 -3.49 -15.30 -2.84
N LYS A 121 -3.31 -16.63 -2.70
CA LYS A 121 -4.39 -17.52 -2.28
C LYS A 121 -4.98 -17.09 -0.92
N ALA A 122 -4.10 -16.76 0.02
CA ALA A 122 -4.52 -16.31 1.34
C ALA A 122 -5.23 -14.93 1.27
N VAL A 123 -4.74 -14.03 0.41
CA VAL A 123 -5.34 -12.71 0.19
C VAL A 123 -6.76 -12.86 -0.38
N TYR A 124 -6.95 -13.66 -1.43
CA TYR A 124 -8.28 -13.86 -2.03
C TYR A 124 -9.25 -14.51 -1.06
N ASN A 125 -8.84 -15.56 -0.36
CA ASN A 125 -9.68 -16.20 0.65
C ASN A 125 -10.12 -15.23 1.74
N LEU A 126 -9.22 -14.33 2.15
CA LEU A 126 -9.53 -13.36 3.18
C LEU A 126 -10.50 -12.28 2.69
N LEU A 127 -10.32 -11.79 1.46
CA LEU A 127 -11.23 -10.83 0.82
C LEU A 127 -12.62 -11.41 0.62
N ASP A 128 -12.72 -12.68 0.23
CA ASP A 128 -13.97 -13.40 0.10
C ASP A 128 -14.65 -13.56 1.48
N ASN A 129 -13.93 -13.99 2.50
CA ASN A 129 -14.43 -14.12 3.87
C ASN A 129 -14.98 -12.81 4.45
N TYR A 130 -14.41 -11.67 4.04
CA TYR A 130 -14.89 -10.34 4.42
C TYR A 130 -15.88 -9.72 3.42
N SER A 131 -16.35 -10.51 2.44
CA SER A 131 -17.38 -10.11 1.48
C SER A 131 -17.00 -8.87 0.67
N ALA A 132 -15.74 -8.76 0.24
CA ALA A 132 -15.34 -7.76 -0.74
C ALA A 132 -16.21 -7.90 -1.99
N LYS A 133 -16.77 -6.78 -2.46
CA LYS A 133 -17.72 -6.77 -3.58
C LYS A 133 -17.03 -6.95 -4.93
N GLU A 134 -15.82 -6.41 -5.05
CA GLU A 134 -15.01 -6.55 -6.25
C GLU A 134 -13.54 -6.67 -5.87
N VAL A 135 -12.82 -7.57 -6.56
CA VAL A 135 -11.38 -7.78 -6.42
C VAL A 135 -10.74 -7.82 -7.79
N LYS A 136 -9.72 -6.99 -8.00
CA LYS A 136 -8.93 -6.93 -9.24
C LYS A 136 -7.47 -7.21 -8.95
N THR A 137 -6.81 -7.95 -9.85
CA THR A 137 -5.37 -8.21 -9.78
C THR A 137 -4.71 -7.79 -11.07
N THR A 138 -3.76 -6.86 -10.97
CA THR A 138 -3.00 -6.36 -12.11
C THR A 138 -1.55 -6.79 -11.97
N PRO A 139 -1.00 -7.59 -12.91
CA PRO A 139 0.41 -7.92 -12.93
C PRO A 139 1.26 -6.65 -13.12
N MET A 140 2.33 -6.54 -12.33
CA MET A 140 3.35 -5.52 -12.51
C MET A 140 4.66 -6.20 -12.92
N GLY A 141 4.78 -6.50 -14.20
CA GLY A 141 5.95 -7.19 -14.74
C GLY A 141 6.94 -6.22 -15.35
N THR A 142 8.14 -6.11 -14.77
CA THR A 142 9.32 -5.62 -15.47
C THR A 142 10.44 -6.65 -15.29
N GLY A 143 10.77 -7.35 -16.37
CA GLY A 143 11.78 -8.41 -16.36
C GLY A 143 11.38 -9.62 -15.49
N ASN A 144 12.27 -10.12 -14.67
CA ASN A 144 12.08 -11.32 -13.83
C ASN A 144 11.27 -11.09 -12.53
N LYS A 145 10.65 -9.93 -12.35
CA LYS A 145 9.83 -9.63 -11.17
C LYS A 145 8.36 -9.94 -11.45
N SER A 146 7.75 -10.77 -10.63
CA SER A 146 6.35 -11.18 -10.72
C SER A 146 5.45 -10.54 -9.66
N SER A 147 5.71 -9.28 -9.31
CA SER A 147 4.85 -8.53 -8.40
C SER A 147 3.52 -8.14 -9.07
N ARG A 148 2.49 -7.94 -8.29
CA ARG A 148 1.16 -7.53 -8.73
C ARG A 148 0.52 -6.58 -7.75
N ILE A 149 -0.39 -5.76 -8.25
CA ILE A 149 -1.30 -4.98 -7.40
C ILE A 149 -2.58 -5.79 -7.24
N VAL A 150 -3.03 -5.96 -6.00
CA VAL A 150 -4.37 -6.43 -5.68
C VAL A 150 -5.18 -5.22 -5.22
N ALA A 151 -6.32 -5.00 -5.88
CA ALA A 151 -7.27 -3.95 -5.55
C ALA A 151 -8.58 -4.60 -5.08
N TRP A 152 -9.25 -3.99 -4.09
CA TRP A 152 -10.56 -4.44 -3.63
C TRP A 152 -11.43 -3.29 -3.19
N THR A 153 -12.74 -3.49 -3.26
CA THR A 153 -13.74 -2.57 -2.73
C THR A 153 -14.85 -3.34 -2.00
N PHE A 154 -15.44 -2.68 -1.02
CA PHE A 154 -16.64 -3.18 -0.31
C PHE A 154 -17.91 -2.46 -0.77
N LEU A 155 -17.79 -1.44 -1.59
CA LEU A 155 -18.92 -0.71 -2.13
C LEU A 155 -19.68 -1.57 -3.15
N SER A 156 -21.01 -1.58 -3.07
CA SER A 156 -21.86 -2.17 -4.10
C SER A 156 -21.75 -1.38 -5.41
N GLU A 157 -22.29 -1.92 -6.50
CA GLU A 157 -22.31 -1.23 -7.79
C GLU A 157 -23.06 0.12 -7.71
N GLU A 158 -24.17 0.16 -6.96
CA GLU A 158 -24.96 1.38 -6.73
C GLU A 158 -24.17 2.41 -5.90
N GLU A 159 -23.49 1.97 -4.84
CA GLU A 159 -22.63 2.84 -4.02
C GLU A 159 -21.44 3.37 -4.81
N GLN A 160 -20.85 2.56 -5.67
CA GLN A 160 -19.79 2.98 -6.59
C GLN A 160 -20.29 4.00 -7.61
N ALA A 161 -21.51 3.81 -8.15
CA ALA A 161 -22.13 4.77 -9.06
C ALA A 161 -22.38 6.12 -8.37
N ALA A 162 -22.98 6.10 -7.18
CA ALA A 162 -23.24 7.31 -6.39
C ALA A 162 -21.92 8.03 -6.01
N TRP A 163 -20.86 7.28 -5.68
CA TRP A 163 -19.54 7.87 -5.41
C TRP A 163 -18.99 8.60 -6.61
N ARG A 164 -19.01 7.98 -7.81
CA ARG A 164 -18.54 8.61 -9.06
C ARG A 164 -19.34 9.87 -9.39
N GLU A 165 -20.66 9.81 -9.26
CA GLU A 165 -21.53 10.95 -9.55
C GLU A 165 -21.24 12.13 -8.61
N SER A 166 -21.17 11.89 -7.32
CA SER A 166 -20.99 12.95 -6.31
C SER A 166 -19.58 13.53 -6.27
N ARG A 167 -18.54 12.79 -6.69
CA ARG A 167 -17.16 13.23 -6.54
C ARG A 167 -16.44 13.48 -7.87
N TRP A 168 -16.59 12.59 -8.86
CA TRP A 168 -15.79 12.68 -10.08
C TRP A 168 -16.48 13.54 -11.14
N ASN A 169 -17.79 13.42 -11.30
CA ASN A 169 -18.53 14.22 -12.28
C ASN A 169 -18.62 15.69 -11.87
N VAL A 170 -18.62 16.00 -10.57
CA VAL A 170 -18.56 17.39 -10.08
C VAL A 170 -17.20 18.01 -10.41
N ALA A 171 -16.09 17.24 -10.27
CA ALA A 171 -14.77 17.72 -10.63
C ALA A 171 -14.66 18.04 -12.14
N GLN A 172 -15.23 17.20 -13.02
CA GLN A 172 -15.24 17.48 -14.45
C GLN A 172 -15.98 18.79 -14.81
N LYS A 173 -17.07 19.11 -14.13
CA LYS A 173 -17.81 20.37 -14.37
C LYS A 173 -17.02 21.62 -13.94
N LEU A 174 -16.16 21.50 -12.92
CA LEU A 174 -15.34 22.63 -12.44
C LEU A 174 -14.11 22.92 -13.32
N TYR A 175 -13.74 22.03 -14.23
CA TYR A 175 -12.59 22.20 -15.14
C TYR A 175 -13.01 22.33 -16.61
N SER A 176 -14.31 22.42 -16.91
CA SER A 176 -14.84 22.58 -18.27
C SER A 176 -15.28 24.03 -18.60
N ASP A 177 -15.11 24.94 -17.66
CA ASP A 177 -15.27 26.40 -17.82
C ASP A 177 -13.87 27.05 -17.79
#